data_b9f83c0d487de2e822408ff5990d838f
#
_entry.id   b9f83c0d487de2e822408ff5990d838f
#
_cell.length_a   1.000
_cell.length_b   1.000
_cell.length_c   1.000
_cell.angle_alpha   90.00
_cell.angle_beta   90.00
_cell.angle_gamma   90.00
#
_symmetry.space_group_name_H-M   'P 1'
#
loop_
_entity.id
_entity.type
_entity.pdbx_description
1 polymer ?
#
loop_
_entity_poly.entity_id
_entity_poly.type
_entity_poly.pdbx_seq_one_letter_code
_entity_poly.pdbx_strand_id
1 'polypeptide(L)'
;IDEYKVEVCPNCIEVVDKSINEEERRYIRKKYDIPLEKKVFVYGGNLGKPQGIDFLIECLHSQENSKDNYFLIVGDGTEYGKIEKFVKDSNQNNIRLMKRLPQEDYDTMVGACDVGMIFLDHRFTIPNFPSRVLSYMQAKIPVLACTDPNTDIGRIIEEAGFGSWCESNDVNGFVECVNKIMQIQSVAEKEWNYLNKYYSTRNGYDII
;
A
#
# COMPACT_ATOMS: atom_id res chain seq x y z
N ILE A 1 0.75 28.37 21.89
CA ILE A 1 1.59 28.75 20.72
C ILE A 1 0.63 29.34 19.69
N ASP A 2 0.96 30.48 19.13
CA ASP A 2 0.15 31.12 18.10
C ASP A 2 0.16 30.24 16.85
N GLU A 3 -1.01 29.91 16.30
CA GLU A 3 -1.17 28.97 15.16
C GLU A 3 -0.31 29.37 13.95
N TYR A 4 -0.13 30.67 13.71
CA TYR A 4 0.72 31.17 12.61
C TYR A 4 2.23 30.92 12.78
N LYS A 5 2.66 30.36 13.93
CA LYS A 5 4.05 29.97 14.21
C LYS A 5 4.29 28.47 14.08
N VAL A 6 3.28 27.72 13.62
CA VAL A 6 3.35 26.28 13.50
C VAL A 6 2.99 25.90 12.07
N GLU A 7 3.88 25.20 11.42
CA GLU A 7 3.67 24.65 10.08
C GLU A 7 3.91 23.13 10.10
N VAL A 8 3.17 22.39 9.28
CA VAL A 8 3.34 20.95 9.17
C VAL A 8 4.47 20.66 8.18
N CYS A 9 5.55 20.07 8.68
CA CYS A 9 6.60 19.53 7.84
C CYS A 9 6.33 18.00 7.66
N PRO A 10 5.88 17.54 6.49
CA PRO A 10 5.60 16.14 6.26
C PRO A 10 6.87 15.31 6.16
N ASN A 11 6.74 13.99 6.27
CA ASN A 11 7.83 13.07 5.95
C ASN A 11 8.21 13.22 4.47
N CYS A 12 9.41 13.74 4.20
CA CYS A 12 9.90 13.98 2.86
C CYS A 12 10.89 12.89 2.43
N ILE A 13 10.92 12.64 1.11
CA ILE A 13 11.88 11.71 0.50
C ILE A 13 12.56 12.36 -0.71
N GLU A 14 13.70 11.81 -1.10
CA GLU A 14 14.25 12.05 -2.42
C GLU A 14 13.29 11.42 -3.46
N VAL A 15 12.79 12.25 -4.37
CA VAL A 15 11.81 11.78 -5.37
C VAL A 15 12.55 11.11 -6.51
N VAL A 16 12.41 9.79 -6.60
CA VAL A 16 13.00 8.95 -7.63
C VAL A 16 11.91 8.19 -8.37
N ASP A 17 11.93 8.21 -9.69
CA ASP A 17 11.02 7.41 -10.51
C ASP A 17 11.41 5.93 -10.42
N LYS A 18 10.54 5.13 -9.82
CA LYS A 18 10.69 3.67 -9.66
C LYS A 18 9.69 2.89 -10.51
N SER A 19 9.03 3.57 -11.45
CA SER A 19 8.19 2.85 -12.41
C SER A 19 9.06 1.99 -13.33
N ILE A 20 8.52 0.86 -13.75
CA ILE A 20 9.19 -0.08 -14.64
C ILE A 20 8.37 -0.30 -15.91
N ASN A 21 9.03 -0.72 -16.98
CA ASN A 21 8.36 -1.06 -18.23
C ASN A 21 7.78 -2.49 -18.21
N GLU A 22 7.00 -2.85 -19.23
CA GLU A 22 6.33 -4.16 -19.30
C GLU A 22 7.31 -5.35 -19.41
N GLU A 23 8.47 -5.18 -19.99
CA GLU A 23 9.48 -6.25 -20.09
C GLU A 23 10.10 -6.51 -18.71
N GLU A 24 10.51 -5.45 -18.03
CA GLU A 24 11.00 -5.51 -16.64
C GLU A 24 9.94 -6.07 -15.69
N ARG A 25 8.68 -5.63 -15.82
CA ARG A 25 7.57 -6.14 -15.05
C ARG A 25 7.41 -7.65 -15.18
N ARG A 26 7.43 -8.17 -16.42
CA ARG A 26 7.35 -9.62 -16.67
C ARG A 26 8.56 -10.37 -16.11
N TYR A 27 9.76 -9.80 -16.24
CA TYR A 27 10.96 -10.39 -15.66
C TYR A 27 10.88 -10.47 -14.14
N ILE A 28 10.50 -9.39 -13.47
CA ILE A 28 10.37 -9.33 -12.01
C ILE A 28 9.25 -10.26 -11.51
N ARG A 29 8.11 -10.29 -12.16
CA ARG A 29 7.04 -11.22 -11.79
C ARG A 29 7.49 -12.68 -11.91
N LYS A 30 8.24 -13.04 -12.93
CA LYS A 30 8.85 -14.37 -13.04
C LYS A 30 9.89 -14.65 -11.95
N LYS A 31 10.78 -13.68 -11.69
CA LYS A 31 11.81 -13.79 -10.63
C LYS A 31 11.20 -14.13 -9.27
N TYR A 32 10.07 -13.51 -8.94
CA TYR A 32 9.40 -13.69 -7.66
C TYR A 32 8.20 -14.64 -7.71
N ASP A 33 8.00 -15.36 -8.81
CA ASP A 33 6.88 -16.30 -8.99
C ASP A 33 5.51 -15.64 -8.73
N ILE A 34 5.32 -14.44 -9.28
CA ILE A 34 4.09 -13.65 -9.24
C ILE A 34 3.31 -13.90 -10.54
N PRO A 35 2.00 -14.18 -10.50
CA PRO A 35 1.19 -14.42 -11.70
C PRO A 35 1.24 -13.24 -12.68
N LEU A 36 1.43 -13.54 -13.98
CA LEU A 36 1.50 -12.50 -15.02
C LEU A 36 0.13 -11.90 -15.34
N GLU A 37 -0.92 -12.72 -15.29
CA GLU A 37 -2.26 -12.37 -15.76
C GLU A 37 -3.18 -11.83 -14.66
N LYS A 38 -2.73 -11.87 -13.39
CA LYS A 38 -3.54 -11.39 -12.27
C LYS A 38 -3.21 -9.96 -11.91
N LYS A 39 -4.19 -9.27 -11.34
CA LYS A 39 -3.97 -7.99 -10.66
C LYS A 39 -3.36 -8.21 -9.29
N VAL A 40 -2.18 -7.64 -9.09
CA VAL A 40 -1.36 -7.90 -7.90
C VAL A 40 -1.48 -6.75 -6.92
N PHE A 41 -2.06 -7.05 -5.77
CA PHE A 41 -2.15 -6.16 -4.61
C PHE A 41 -0.98 -6.47 -3.68
N VAL A 42 -0.13 -5.48 -3.39
CA VAL A 42 1.03 -5.68 -2.53
C VAL A 42 0.91 -4.93 -1.20
N TYR A 43 1.09 -5.64 -0.11
CA TYR A 43 1.34 -5.05 1.21
C TYR A 43 2.78 -5.34 1.61
N GLY A 44 3.52 -4.33 2.03
CA GLY A 44 4.90 -4.51 2.48
C GLY A 44 5.26 -3.78 3.76
N GLY A 45 6.06 -4.41 4.60
CA GLY A 45 6.65 -3.78 5.77
C GLY A 45 6.45 -4.55 7.08
N ASN A 46 6.26 -3.80 8.17
CA ASN A 46 6.06 -4.38 9.49
C ASN A 46 4.70 -5.10 9.57
N LEU A 47 4.70 -6.32 10.07
CA LEU A 47 3.50 -7.13 10.35
C LEU A 47 3.26 -7.16 11.86
N GLY A 48 3.01 -6.00 12.43
CA GLY A 48 2.75 -5.82 13.86
C GLY A 48 1.31 -5.42 14.16
N LYS A 49 0.94 -5.39 15.44
CA LYS A 49 -0.41 -5.03 15.90
C LYS A 49 -0.93 -3.70 15.36
N PRO A 50 -0.12 -2.60 15.32
CA PRO A 50 -0.61 -1.31 14.81
C PRO A 50 -1.07 -1.34 13.35
N GLN A 51 -0.71 -2.37 12.60
CA GLN A 51 -1.12 -2.53 11.20
C GLN A 51 -2.44 -3.29 11.01
N GLY A 52 -3.16 -3.62 12.10
CA GLY A 52 -4.46 -4.26 12.00
C GLY A 52 -4.44 -5.61 11.27
N ILE A 53 -3.48 -6.49 11.63
CA ILE A 53 -3.27 -7.77 10.93
C ILE A 53 -4.51 -8.67 10.98
N ASP A 54 -5.29 -8.63 12.05
CA ASP A 54 -6.52 -9.42 12.14
C ASP A 54 -7.52 -8.95 11.07
N PHE A 55 -7.68 -7.64 10.88
CA PHE A 55 -8.51 -7.08 9.82
C PHE A 55 -7.95 -7.36 8.42
N LEU A 56 -6.64 -7.29 8.22
CA LEU A 56 -6.01 -7.71 6.96
C LEU A 56 -6.39 -9.15 6.61
N ILE A 57 -6.37 -10.07 7.57
CA ILE A 57 -6.75 -11.47 7.37
C ILE A 57 -8.23 -11.58 6.97
N GLU A 58 -9.14 -10.84 7.61
CA GLU A 58 -10.57 -10.80 7.22
C GLU A 58 -10.75 -10.30 5.78
N CYS A 59 -10.03 -9.25 5.40
CA CYS A 59 -10.01 -8.73 4.04
C CYS A 59 -9.50 -9.78 3.03
N LEU A 60 -8.40 -10.45 3.34
CA LEU A 60 -7.86 -11.53 2.49
C LEU A 60 -8.85 -12.70 2.38
N HIS A 61 -9.52 -13.06 3.46
CA HIS A 61 -10.55 -14.10 3.46
C HIS A 61 -11.72 -13.75 2.53
N SER A 62 -12.15 -12.49 2.50
CA SER A 62 -13.20 -12.02 1.58
C SER A 62 -12.83 -12.17 0.11
N GLN A 63 -11.54 -12.28 -0.21
CA GLN A 63 -11.00 -12.38 -1.57
C GLN A 63 -10.53 -13.78 -1.96
N GLU A 64 -10.68 -14.78 -1.13
CA GLU A 64 -10.17 -16.15 -1.37
C GLU A 64 -10.65 -16.74 -2.70
N ASN A 65 -11.88 -16.44 -3.12
CA ASN A 65 -12.44 -16.96 -4.37
C ASN A 65 -12.20 -16.06 -5.59
N SER A 66 -11.42 -14.98 -5.45
CA SER A 66 -11.11 -14.10 -6.57
C SER A 66 -10.21 -14.79 -7.59
N LYS A 67 -10.66 -14.81 -8.85
CA LYS A 67 -9.89 -15.39 -9.97
C LYS A 67 -8.89 -14.40 -10.55
N ASP A 68 -9.20 -13.11 -10.45
CA ASP A 68 -8.49 -12.03 -11.13
C ASP A 68 -7.47 -11.33 -10.23
N ASN A 69 -7.68 -11.37 -8.91
CA ASN A 69 -6.82 -10.70 -7.93
C ASN A 69 -5.81 -11.66 -7.30
N TYR A 70 -4.62 -11.13 -7.00
CA TYR A 70 -3.56 -11.82 -6.29
C TYR A 70 -3.01 -10.91 -5.18
N PHE A 71 -2.94 -11.42 -3.97
CA PHE A 71 -2.52 -10.65 -2.78
C PHE A 71 -1.14 -11.11 -2.32
N LEU A 72 -0.19 -10.20 -2.40
CA LEU A 72 1.20 -10.42 -2.03
C LEU A 72 1.53 -9.68 -0.73
N ILE A 73 1.77 -10.42 0.34
CA ILE A 73 2.13 -9.87 1.65
C ILE A 73 3.61 -10.10 1.88
N VAL A 74 4.37 -9.02 2.05
CA VAL A 74 5.83 -9.07 2.17
C VAL A 74 6.28 -8.36 3.44
N GLY A 75 6.86 -9.08 4.38
CA GLY A 75 7.30 -8.44 5.61
C GLY A 75 7.70 -9.38 6.71
N ASP A 76 7.89 -8.79 7.88
CA ASP A 76 8.13 -9.50 9.12
C ASP A 76 7.56 -8.72 10.31
N GLY A 77 7.32 -9.40 11.44
CA GLY A 77 6.78 -8.76 12.62
C GLY A 77 6.14 -9.75 13.58
N THR A 78 5.66 -9.23 14.70
CA THR A 78 5.10 -10.04 15.79
C THR A 78 3.86 -10.84 15.41
N GLU A 79 3.13 -10.39 14.39
CA GLU A 79 1.89 -11.01 13.92
C GLU A 79 2.09 -11.86 12.64
N TYR A 80 3.34 -12.00 12.17
CA TYR A 80 3.66 -12.80 10.97
C TYR A 80 3.05 -14.21 11.02
N GLY A 81 3.15 -14.88 12.18
CA GLY A 81 2.63 -16.24 12.36
C GLY A 81 1.12 -16.38 12.18
N LYS A 82 0.33 -15.32 12.41
CA LYS A 82 -1.11 -15.33 12.16
C LYS A 82 -1.41 -15.43 10.66
N ILE A 83 -0.72 -14.60 9.85
CA ILE A 83 -0.89 -14.61 8.39
C ILE A 83 -0.36 -15.93 7.82
N GLU A 84 0.77 -16.42 8.32
CA GLU A 84 1.34 -17.71 7.87
C GLU A 84 0.36 -18.85 8.10
N LYS A 85 -0.26 -18.90 9.29
CA LYS A 85 -1.28 -19.89 9.60
C LYS A 85 -2.49 -19.75 8.65
N PHE A 86 -3.02 -18.54 8.48
CA PHE A 86 -4.14 -18.28 7.59
C PHE A 86 -3.85 -18.76 6.15
N VAL A 87 -2.69 -18.40 5.58
CA VAL A 87 -2.31 -18.81 4.22
C VAL A 87 -2.17 -20.32 4.09
N LYS A 88 -1.67 -21.00 5.12
CA LYS A 88 -1.59 -22.48 5.13
C LYS A 88 -2.96 -23.14 5.20
N ASP A 89 -3.86 -22.59 6.02
CA ASP A 89 -5.18 -23.15 6.27
C ASP A 89 -6.17 -22.88 5.13
N SER A 90 -6.04 -21.74 4.43
CA SER A 90 -6.94 -21.32 3.35
C SER A 90 -6.82 -22.16 2.08
N ASN A 91 -5.70 -22.83 1.86
CA ASN A 91 -5.41 -23.62 0.64
C ASN A 91 -5.66 -22.86 -0.67
N GLN A 92 -5.47 -21.52 -0.67
CA GLN A 92 -5.75 -20.64 -1.80
C GLN A 92 -4.47 -20.30 -2.58
N ASN A 93 -4.61 -20.20 -3.92
CA ASN A 93 -3.48 -19.91 -4.81
C ASN A 93 -3.36 -18.42 -5.17
N ASN A 94 -4.20 -17.58 -4.59
CA ASN A 94 -4.23 -16.13 -4.89
C ASN A 94 -3.74 -15.25 -3.73
N ILE A 95 -3.23 -15.86 -2.65
CA ILE A 95 -2.66 -15.16 -1.50
C ILE A 95 -1.27 -15.74 -1.21
N ARG A 96 -0.27 -14.90 -1.11
CA ARG A 96 1.10 -15.31 -0.81
C ARG A 96 1.72 -14.45 0.27
N LEU A 97 2.36 -15.10 1.23
CA LEU A 97 3.18 -14.48 2.26
C LEU A 97 4.66 -14.69 1.95
N MET A 98 5.43 -13.61 1.96
CA MET A 98 6.87 -13.62 1.80
C MET A 98 7.56 -12.97 3.00
N LYS A 99 8.76 -13.44 3.33
CA LYS A 99 9.64 -12.77 4.28
C LYS A 99 10.10 -11.41 3.73
N ARG A 100 10.53 -10.55 4.66
CA ARG A 100 11.10 -9.24 4.31
C ARG A 100 12.22 -9.38 3.30
N LEU A 101 12.17 -8.56 2.26
CA LEU A 101 13.21 -8.41 1.25
C LEU A 101 14.16 -7.25 1.60
N PRO A 102 15.38 -7.22 1.04
CA PRO A 102 16.19 -6.01 0.98
C PRO A 102 15.40 -4.87 0.32
N GLN A 103 15.67 -3.63 0.71
CA GLN A 103 14.86 -2.47 0.26
C GLN A 103 14.82 -2.33 -1.27
N GLU A 104 15.96 -2.46 -1.94
CA GLU A 104 16.06 -2.35 -3.41
C GLU A 104 15.25 -3.43 -4.13
N ASP A 105 15.33 -4.67 -3.65
CA ASP A 105 14.56 -5.81 -4.19
C ASP A 105 13.06 -5.60 -3.97
N TYR A 106 12.68 -5.09 -2.79
CA TYR A 106 11.28 -4.77 -2.49
C TYR A 106 10.74 -3.66 -3.39
N ASP A 107 11.48 -2.56 -3.54
CA ASP A 107 11.08 -1.43 -4.39
C ASP A 107 10.90 -1.87 -5.86
N THR A 108 11.83 -2.67 -6.37
CA THR A 108 11.73 -3.24 -7.72
C THR A 108 10.50 -4.14 -7.87
N MET A 109 10.22 -4.98 -6.86
CA MET A 109 9.06 -5.85 -6.86
C MET A 109 7.75 -5.06 -6.80
N VAL A 110 7.69 -3.97 -6.01
CA VAL A 110 6.52 -3.07 -5.94
C VAL A 110 6.20 -2.47 -7.30
N GLY A 111 7.21 -2.05 -8.08
CA GLY A 111 7.03 -1.56 -9.45
C GLY A 111 6.37 -2.59 -10.38
N ALA A 112 6.50 -3.89 -10.09
CA ALA A 112 5.86 -4.96 -10.85
C ALA A 112 4.44 -5.30 -10.38
N CYS A 113 3.94 -4.68 -9.30
CA CYS A 113 2.58 -4.85 -8.79
C CYS A 113 1.61 -3.85 -9.41
N ASP A 114 0.31 -4.02 -9.14
CA ASP A 114 -0.75 -3.16 -9.69
C ASP A 114 -1.34 -2.20 -8.67
N VAL A 115 -1.33 -2.56 -7.38
CA VAL A 115 -1.94 -1.79 -6.30
C VAL A 115 -1.10 -1.92 -5.03
N GLY A 116 -0.74 -0.81 -4.42
CA GLY A 116 -0.14 -0.77 -3.09
C GLY A 116 -1.20 -0.77 -1.99
N MET A 117 -1.03 -1.60 -0.97
CA MET A 117 -1.97 -1.65 0.16
C MET A 117 -1.39 -1.02 1.42
N ILE A 118 -2.22 -0.29 2.15
CA ILE A 118 -1.94 0.28 3.47
C ILE A 118 -2.98 -0.23 4.46
N PHE A 119 -2.51 -0.75 5.58
CA PHE A 119 -3.38 -1.16 6.69
C PHE A 119 -2.89 -0.52 7.99
N LEU A 120 -3.81 0.06 8.76
CA LEU A 120 -3.62 0.53 10.14
C LEU A 120 -4.81 0.04 10.97
N ASP A 121 -4.56 -0.33 12.20
CA ASP A 121 -5.62 -0.78 13.13
C ASP A 121 -6.54 0.39 13.48
N HIS A 122 -7.87 0.23 13.35
CA HIS A 122 -8.87 1.26 13.64
C HIS A 122 -8.82 1.78 15.07
N ARG A 123 -8.24 1.03 16.01
CA ARG A 123 -8.07 1.40 17.43
C ARG A 123 -6.79 2.21 17.65
N PHE A 124 -5.89 2.26 16.68
CA PHE A 124 -4.61 2.95 16.79
C PHE A 124 -4.76 4.40 16.34
N THR A 125 -5.31 5.24 17.24
CA THR A 125 -5.64 6.64 16.97
C THR A 125 -4.46 7.61 17.19
N ILE A 126 -3.25 7.11 17.41
CA ILE A 126 -2.06 7.95 17.47
C ILE A 126 -1.73 8.46 16.07
N PRO A 127 -1.52 9.77 15.89
CA PRO A 127 -1.18 10.31 14.57
C PRO A 127 -0.02 9.56 13.93
N ASN A 128 -0.28 8.93 12.81
CA ASN A 128 0.67 8.12 12.08
C ASN A 128 0.50 8.30 10.58
N PHE A 129 1.54 8.78 9.91
CA PHE A 129 1.55 8.84 8.46
C PHE A 129 2.26 7.60 7.91
N PRO A 130 1.57 6.72 7.17
CA PRO A 130 2.14 5.48 6.65
C PRO A 130 3.10 5.76 5.49
N SER A 131 4.38 5.93 5.80
CA SER A 131 5.44 6.33 4.84
C SER A 131 5.55 5.44 3.60
N ARG A 132 5.01 4.22 3.64
CA ARG A 132 4.98 3.31 2.46
C ARG A 132 4.17 3.87 1.29
N VAL A 133 3.24 4.80 1.52
CA VAL A 133 2.54 5.49 0.43
C VAL A 133 3.52 6.18 -0.52
N LEU A 134 4.61 6.72 0.01
CA LEU A 134 5.64 7.40 -0.77
C LEU A 134 6.35 6.44 -1.75
N SER A 135 6.59 5.19 -1.31
CA SER A 135 7.16 4.15 -2.20
C SER A 135 6.18 3.76 -3.31
N TYR A 136 4.88 3.68 -3.02
CA TYR A 136 3.87 3.40 -4.04
C TYR A 136 3.76 4.54 -5.05
N MET A 137 3.79 5.80 -4.59
CA MET A 137 3.83 6.97 -5.47
C MET A 137 5.07 7.01 -6.36
N GLN A 138 6.25 6.61 -5.85
CA GLN A 138 7.48 6.49 -6.66
C GLN A 138 7.33 5.39 -7.72
N ALA A 139 6.64 4.30 -7.42
CA ALA A 139 6.34 3.23 -8.37
C ALA A 139 5.15 3.56 -9.29
N LYS A 140 4.44 4.66 -9.05
CA LYS A 140 3.27 5.12 -9.81
C LYS A 140 2.15 4.09 -9.88
N ILE A 141 1.88 3.40 -8.76
CA ILE A 141 0.82 2.41 -8.62
C ILE A 141 -0.27 2.89 -7.65
N PRO A 142 -1.55 2.74 -7.98
CA PRO A 142 -2.64 3.21 -7.13
C PRO A 142 -2.62 2.58 -5.74
N VAL A 143 -3.15 3.32 -4.76
CA VAL A 143 -3.11 2.94 -3.34
C VAL A 143 -4.50 2.57 -2.83
N LEU A 144 -4.62 1.39 -2.21
CA LEU A 144 -5.78 1.00 -1.42
C LEU A 144 -5.41 1.11 0.06
N ALA A 145 -6.06 2.01 0.78
CA ALA A 145 -5.81 2.21 2.20
C ALA A 145 -7.01 1.79 3.06
N CYS A 146 -6.71 1.04 4.12
CA CYS A 146 -7.66 0.69 5.18
C CYS A 146 -7.09 1.22 6.48
N THR A 147 -7.64 2.32 6.99
CA THR A 147 -7.11 3.01 8.16
C THR A 147 -8.22 3.46 9.10
N ASP A 148 -7.86 3.98 10.26
CA ASP A 148 -8.79 4.73 11.10
C ASP A 148 -9.19 6.05 10.43
N PRO A 149 -10.35 6.65 10.79
CA PRO A 149 -10.84 7.87 10.18
C PRO A 149 -10.08 9.16 10.60
N ASN A 150 -9.20 9.08 11.62
CA ASN A 150 -8.44 10.24 12.08
C ASN A 150 -7.13 10.42 11.31
N THR A 151 -6.67 9.39 10.62
CA THR A 151 -5.47 9.43 9.78
C THR A 151 -5.79 10.13 8.46
N ASP A 152 -5.03 11.15 8.10
CA ASP A 152 -5.23 11.98 6.88
C ASP A 152 -5.12 11.20 5.57
N ILE A 153 -4.48 10.05 5.59
CA ILE A 153 -4.08 9.33 4.37
C ILE A 153 -5.28 8.94 3.50
N GLY A 154 -6.40 8.57 4.10
CA GLY A 154 -7.62 8.24 3.36
C GLY A 154 -8.11 9.42 2.55
N ARG A 155 -8.26 10.58 3.19
CA ARG A 155 -8.65 11.83 2.55
C ARG A 155 -7.67 12.25 1.44
N ILE A 156 -6.38 12.18 1.72
CA ILE A 156 -5.32 12.52 0.74
C ILE A 156 -5.44 11.65 -0.52
N ILE A 157 -5.59 10.34 -0.38
CA ILE A 157 -5.68 9.40 -1.50
C ILE A 157 -6.90 9.69 -2.37
N GLU A 158 -8.07 9.94 -1.75
CA GLU A 158 -9.31 10.16 -2.49
C GLU A 158 -9.37 11.55 -3.14
N GLU A 159 -9.01 12.63 -2.42
CA GLU A 159 -8.99 14.00 -2.96
C GLU A 159 -7.97 14.16 -4.09
N ALA A 160 -6.78 13.56 -3.95
CA ALA A 160 -5.77 13.57 -5.00
C ALA A 160 -6.10 12.60 -6.15
N GLY A 161 -7.03 11.68 -5.95
CA GLY A 161 -7.56 10.78 -6.97
C GLY A 161 -6.56 9.72 -7.45
N PHE A 162 -5.70 9.23 -6.56
CA PHE A 162 -4.74 8.18 -6.89
C PHE A 162 -5.01 6.84 -6.16
N GLY A 163 -6.19 6.68 -5.56
CA GLY A 163 -6.53 5.42 -4.91
C GLY A 163 -7.93 5.38 -4.34
N SER A 164 -8.14 4.48 -3.39
CA SER A 164 -9.40 4.30 -2.68
C SER A 164 -9.15 4.00 -1.20
N TRP A 165 -10.10 4.38 -0.35
CA TRP A 165 -9.99 4.23 1.09
C TRP A 165 -11.27 3.65 1.71
N CYS A 166 -11.12 2.89 2.79
CA CYS A 166 -12.19 2.50 3.71
C CYS A 166 -11.69 2.49 5.15
N GLU A 167 -12.61 2.45 6.10
CA GLU A 167 -12.25 2.23 7.50
C GLU A 167 -11.73 0.81 7.73
N SER A 168 -10.74 0.66 8.62
CA SER A 168 -10.08 -0.62 8.90
C SER A 168 -10.84 -1.52 9.89
N ASN A 169 -12.16 -1.46 9.85
CA ASN A 169 -13.11 -2.36 10.47
C ASN A 169 -14.29 -2.70 9.54
N ASP A 170 -14.20 -2.29 8.27
CA ASP A 170 -15.24 -2.46 7.25
C ASP A 170 -14.75 -3.35 6.10
N VAL A 171 -14.97 -4.65 6.22
CA VAL A 171 -14.61 -5.63 5.16
C VAL A 171 -15.41 -5.39 3.87
N ASN A 172 -16.67 -4.94 3.95
CA ASN A 172 -17.46 -4.64 2.76
C ASN A 172 -16.88 -3.42 2.03
N GLY A 173 -16.52 -2.38 2.78
CA GLY A 173 -15.81 -1.22 2.25
C GLY A 173 -14.49 -1.60 1.57
N PHE A 174 -13.73 -2.55 2.14
CA PHE A 174 -12.54 -3.08 1.46
C PHE A 174 -12.88 -3.73 0.12
N VAL A 175 -13.91 -4.57 0.05
CA VAL A 175 -14.34 -5.22 -1.21
C VAL A 175 -14.78 -4.16 -2.24
N GLU A 176 -15.51 -3.13 -1.82
CA GLU A 176 -15.87 -2.01 -2.69
C GLU A 176 -14.64 -1.25 -3.19
N CYS A 177 -13.66 -0.99 -2.31
CA CYS A 177 -12.38 -0.36 -2.68
C CYS A 177 -11.60 -1.18 -3.70
N VAL A 178 -11.53 -2.50 -3.54
CA VAL A 178 -10.91 -3.41 -4.53
C VAL A 178 -11.58 -3.26 -5.90
N ASN A 179 -12.91 -3.26 -5.95
CA ASN A 179 -13.65 -3.12 -7.20
C ASN A 179 -13.48 -1.73 -7.83
N LYS A 180 -13.49 -0.65 -7.02
CA LYS A 180 -13.32 0.73 -7.46
C LYS A 180 -11.92 0.98 -8.03
N ILE A 181 -10.88 0.51 -7.33
CA ILE A 181 -9.50 0.75 -7.74
C ILE A 181 -9.15 0.08 -9.07
N MET A 182 -9.80 -1.05 -9.37
CA MET A 182 -9.65 -1.75 -10.65
C MET A 182 -10.16 -0.96 -11.85
N GLN A 183 -11.01 0.05 -11.61
CA GLN A 183 -11.59 0.93 -12.64
C GLN A 183 -10.82 2.24 -12.80
N ILE A 184 -9.89 2.55 -11.89
CA ILE A 184 -9.09 3.78 -11.95
C ILE A 184 -8.13 3.67 -13.13
N GLN A 185 -8.24 4.61 -14.07
CA GLN A 185 -7.32 4.73 -15.20
C GLN A 185 -6.22 5.75 -14.89
N SER A 186 -4.98 5.36 -15.10
CA SER A 186 -3.79 6.23 -15.06
C SER A 186 -3.71 7.18 -13.85
N VAL A 187 -3.23 6.67 -12.73
CA VAL A 187 -2.93 7.49 -11.53
C VAL A 187 -1.50 8.06 -11.54
N ALA A 188 -0.64 7.55 -12.40
CA ALA A 188 0.80 7.80 -12.41
C ALA A 188 1.17 9.29 -12.38
N GLU A 189 0.51 10.12 -13.19
CA GLU A 189 0.77 11.56 -13.23
C GLU A 189 0.26 12.25 -11.95
N LYS A 190 -0.89 11.86 -11.45
CA LYS A 190 -1.47 12.44 -10.21
C LYS A 190 -0.57 12.15 -9.00
N GLU A 191 -0.15 10.92 -8.84
CA GLU A 191 0.76 10.50 -7.77
C GLU A 191 2.10 11.21 -7.85
N TRP A 192 2.69 11.25 -9.04
CA TRP A 192 3.97 11.89 -9.27
C TRP A 192 3.93 13.39 -8.96
N ASN A 193 2.89 14.10 -9.41
CA ASN A 193 2.72 15.51 -9.13
C ASN A 193 2.46 15.78 -7.64
N TYR A 194 1.66 14.94 -7.00
CA TYR A 194 1.38 15.05 -5.57
C TYR A 194 2.63 14.78 -4.72
N LEU A 195 3.39 13.74 -5.05
CA LEU A 195 4.65 13.40 -4.39
C LEU A 195 5.67 14.55 -4.48
N ASN A 196 5.89 15.08 -5.68
CA ASN A 196 6.83 16.18 -5.90
C ASN A 196 6.43 17.44 -5.15
N LYS A 197 5.13 17.76 -5.14
CA LYS A 197 4.61 18.99 -4.53
C LYS A 197 4.66 18.97 -3.01
N TYR A 198 4.33 17.83 -2.39
CA TYR A 198 4.10 17.78 -0.94
C TYR A 198 5.15 17.01 -0.16
N TYR A 199 5.81 16.02 -0.78
CA TYR A 199 6.69 15.08 -0.07
C TYR A 199 8.12 15.04 -0.58
N SER A 200 8.51 15.95 -1.49
CA SER A 200 9.89 16.06 -1.92
C SER A 200 10.78 16.68 -0.82
N THR A 201 12.04 16.26 -0.76
CA THR A 201 13.04 16.87 0.14
C THR A 201 13.17 18.37 -0.08
N ARG A 202 12.94 18.85 -1.30
CA ARG A 202 12.91 20.28 -1.62
C ARG A 202 11.76 20.98 -0.87
N ASN A 203 10.55 20.41 -0.91
CA ASN A 203 9.42 20.98 -0.18
C ASN A 203 9.69 21.04 1.34
N GLY A 204 10.26 19.96 1.91
CA GLY A 204 10.65 19.95 3.31
C GLY A 204 11.68 21.02 3.67
N TYR A 205 12.66 21.25 2.77
CA TYR A 205 13.65 22.30 2.95
C TYR A 205 13.04 23.72 2.89
N ASP A 206 12.06 23.93 2.01
CA ASP A 206 11.41 25.24 1.85
C ASP A 206 10.48 25.59 3.04
N ILE A 207 10.07 24.59 3.86
CA ILE A 207 9.26 24.76 5.08
C ILE A 207 10.15 25.11 6.30
N ILE A 208 11.37 24.61 6.39
CA ILE A 208 12.30 24.82 7.53
C ILE A 208 13.10 26.12 7.37
#